data_c812762c058aa35938e6de3f6ec3c70c
#
_entry.id   c812762c058aa35938e6de3f6ec3c70c
#
_cell.length_a   1.000
_cell.length_b   1.000
_cell.length_c   1.000
_cell.angle_alpha   90.00
_cell.angle_beta   90.00
_cell.angle_gamma   90.00
#
_symmetry.space_group_name_H-M   'P 1'
#
loop_
_entity.id
_entity.type
_entity.pdbx_description
1 polymer ?
#
loop_
_entity_poly.entity_id
_entity_poly.type
_entity_poly.pdbx_seq_one_letter_code
_entity_poly.pdbx_strand_id
1 'polypeptide(L)'
;MSSHSDVLVVGAGPGGLACAMLLAKAGVNVTILEKSDDVGGRTRVFEKDGYKFDNGPTFFHYPEIAEEIFSALGLDAHEELGLIPLNPNYRLVFGAGGSLNATTDMEDMVAQITELCGKKNAEGFRRYVEDNRTKMRLSKNCLNTPWRGPMDLINRRALRVSRVLRPWRSVASDLARMFPDERMQLAMSFQTKYLGMSPFHAPSLFTILAYLEYEHGVFHTEGGLGTITQKMGEIARGLGVEIRLNEPVSEFVFEGKTVVGARTSEGTYTADRYVMNVDFATGMKGLVPDVLRKRWSDKKLDEKSYSCSTYMLYLGVDKLYDTPHHQIYAAKDYQKNLREVTENKVTWDDPSVYVQNACVTDPTMAPGGHSTIYVLVPVSSSHDGIDWDDIKDDYMDVILGQMEHLGFTDLKDHIVSQTIVTPDDWASRDIYKGAVFNLAHGLDQMLWRRPQNKFEELEKLYLVGGGTHPGSGLPTILESGRISAKMICADMGIDPDWNGADPWFEDLRRPKIKARNV
;
A
#
# COMPACT_ATOMS: atom_id res chain seq x y z
N MET A 1 -20.36 -4.87 -30.14
CA MET A 1 -19.22 -5.40 -30.95
C MET A 1 -18.15 -5.82 -29.94
N SER A 2 -17.72 -7.08 -29.94
CA SER A 2 -16.63 -7.51 -29.07
C SER A 2 -15.33 -6.87 -29.58
N SER A 3 -14.77 -5.88 -28.85
CA SER A 3 -13.42 -5.39 -29.13
C SER A 3 -12.43 -6.42 -28.60
N HIS A 4 -11.54 -6.89 -29.46
CA HIS A 4 -10.43 -7.75 -29.06
C HIS A 4 -9.25 -6.86 -28.67
N SER A 5 -8.67 -7.10 -27.51
CA SER A 5 -7.44 -6.45 -27.03
C SER A 5 -6.34 -7.52 -26.86
N ASP A 6 -5.07 -7.13 -26.92
CA ASP A 6 -4.00 -8.06 -26.57
C ASP A 6 -4.03 -8.35 -25.06
N VAL A 7 -4.29 -7.31 -24.26
CA VAL A 7 -4.39 -7.42 -22.79
C VAL A 7 -5.63 -6.66 -22.28
N LEU A 8 -6.41 -7.33 -21.44
CA LEU A 8 -7.53 -6.73 -20.72
C LEU A 8 -7.17 -6.60 -19.23
N VAL A 9 -7.26 -5.38 -18.69
CA VAL A 9 -7.04 -5.09 -17.28
C VAL A 9 -8.37 -4.81 -16.59
N VAL A 10 -8.68 -5.49 -15.51
CA VAL A 10 -9.88 -5.28 -14.68
C VAL A 10 -9.49 -4.45 -13.46
N GLY A 11 -9.92 -3.20 -13.44
CA GLY A 11 -9.67 -2.21 -12.39
C GLY A 11 -8.54 -1.21 -12.72
N ALA A 12 -8.87 0.09 -12.70
CA ALA A 12 -7.98 1.21 -12.94
C ALA A 12 -7.31 1.75 -11.66
N GLY A 13 -7.00 0.91 -10.68
CA GLY A 13 -6.20 1.29 -9.52
C GLY A 13 -4.70 1.46 -9.91
N PRO A 14 -3.84 1.98 -9.00
CA PRO A 14 -2.46 2.36 -9.33
C PRO A 14 -1.63 1.21 -9.94
N GLY A 15 -1.81 -0.02 -9.47
CA GLY A 15 -1.09 -1.16 -10.03
C GLY A 15 -1.55 -1.55 -11.44
N GLY A 16 -2.87 -1.49 -11.70
CA GLY A 16 -3.44 -1.73 -13.04
C GLY A 16 -2.99 -0.69 -14.05
N LEU A 17 -2.98 0.58 -13.64
CA LEU A 17 -2.47 1.70 -14.45
C LEU A 17 -0.98 1.53 -14.75
N ALA A 18 -0.15 1.22 -13.75
CA ALA A 18 1.29 0.98 -13.95
C ALA A 18 1.53 -0.18 -14.93
N CYS A 19 0.78 -1.28 -14.79
CA CYS A 19 0.85 -2.41 -15.72
C CYS A 19 0.46 -2.01 -17.14
N ALA A 20 -0.66 -1.30 -17.29
CA ALA A 20 -1.18 -0.87 -18.59
C ALA A 20 -0.25 0.11 -19.31
N MET A 21 0.30 1.12 -18.60
CA MET A 21 1.25 2.08 -19.16
C MET A 21 2.49 1.37 -19.71
N LEU A 22 3.07 0.45 -18.94
CA LEU A 22 4.27 -0.29 -19.35
C LEU A 22 4.00 -1.22 -20.53
N LEU A 23 2.84 -1.90 -20.57
CA LEU A 23 2.43 -2.74 -21.70
C LEU A 23 2.19 -1.91 -22.96
N ALA A 24 1.48 -0.79 -22.86
CA ALA A 24 1.25 0.10 -23.98
C ALA A 24 2.56 0.68 -24.53
N LYS A 25 3.51 1.06 -23.66
CA LYS A 25 4.87 1.47 -24.06
C LYS A 25 5.61 0.36 -24.81
N ALA A 26 5.35 -0.90 -24.49
CA ALA A 26 5.90 -2.06 -25.20
C ALA A 26 5.16 -2.40 -26.51
N GLY A 27 4.18 -1.60 -26.93
CA GLY A 27 3.41 -1.78 -28.16
C GLY A 27 2.24 -2.76 -28.04
N VAL A 28 1.82 -3.10 -26.82
CA VAL A 28 0.67 -3.97 -26.56
C VAL A 28 -0.61 -3.16 -26.58
N ASN A 29 -1.68 -3.64 -27.25
CA ASN A 29 -2.99 -3.03 -27.24
C ASN A 29 -3.71 -3.39 -25.94
N VAL A 30 -3.94 -2.40 -25.08
CA VAL A 30 -4.48 -2.58 -23.72
C VAL A 30 -5.83 -1.90 -23.57
N THR A 31 -6.81 -2.63 -23.03
CA THR A 31 -8.07 -2.06 -22.53
C THR A 31 -8.16 -2.22 -21.03
N ILE A 32 -8.59 -1.17 -20.31
CA ILE A 32 -8.91 -1.21 -18.89
C ILE A 32 -10.43 -1.10 -18.73
N LEU A 33 -11.03 -1.99 -17.94
CA LEU A 33 -12.43 -1.89 -17.50
C LEU A 33 -12.44 -1.48 -16.03
N GLU A 34 -13.07 -0.35 -15.73
CA GLU A 34 -13.17 0.22 -14.37
C GLU A 34 -14.65 0.38 -13.99
N LYS A 35 -15.01 -0.11 -12.80
CA LYS A 35 -16.40 -0.02 -12.30
C LYS A 35 -16.84 1.39 -11.92
N SER A 36 -15.88 2.24 -11.57
CA SER A 36 -16.11 3.60 -11.09
C SER A 36 -16.15 4.60 -12.24
N ASP A 37 -16.60 5.80 -11.93
CA ASP A 37 -16.66 6.96 -12.81
C ASP A 37 -15.30 7.63 -13.07
N ASP A 38 -14.24 7.20 -12.37
CA ASP A 38 -12.88 7.70 -12.51
C ASP A 38 -11.85 6.63 -12.16
N VAL A 39 -10.59 6.85 -12.58
CA VAL A 39 -9.43 6.00 -12.27
C VAL A 39 -8.95 6.19 -10.83
N GLY A 40 -8.05 5.31 -10.36
CA GLY A 40 -7.34 5.46 -9.08
C GLY A 40 -7.81 4.51 -7.98
N GLY A 41 -9.03 3.94 -8.08
CA GLY A 41 -9.53 3.00 -7.08
C GLY A 41 -9.45 3.56 -5.65
N ARG A 42 -8.71 2.91 -4.76
CA ARG A 42 -8.53 3.36 -3.36
C ARG A 42 -7.60 4.56 -3.19
N THR A 43 -6.88 4.97 -4.23
CA THR A 43 -5.97 6.14 -4.20
C THR A 43 -6.67 7.42 -4.71
N ARG A 44 -7.97 7.38 -4.97
CA ARG A 44 -8.73 8.56 -5.43
C ARG A 44 -8.79 9.67 -4.39
N VAL A 45 -8.92 10.89 -4.86
CA VAL A 45 -9.42 12.02 -4.07
C VAL A 45 -10.95 12.05 -4.20
N PHE A 46 -11.65 12.38 -3.15
CA PHE A 46 -13.05 12.75 -3.22
C PHE A 46 -13.27 14.17 -2.67
N GLU A 47 -14.32 14.82 -3.17
CA GLU A 47 -14.70 16.16 -2.72
C GLU A 47 -16.06 16.11 -2.02
N LYS A 48 -16.17 16.84 -0.91
CA LYS A 48 -17.43 17.04 -0.21
C LYS A 48 -17.48 18.46 0.38
N ASP A 49 -18.56 19.17 0.11
CA ASP A 49 -18.82 20.52 0.63
C ASP A 49 -17.66 21.51 0.34
N GLY A 50 -16.92 21.34 -0.78
CA GLY A 50 -15.77 22.14 -1.18
C GLY A 50 -14.43 21.72 -0.53
N TYR A 51 -14.40 20.64 0.24
CA TYR A 51 -13.20 20.06 0.82
C TYR A 51 -12.78 18.81 0.06
N LYS A 52 -11.49 18.69 -0.23
CA LYS A 52 -10.90 17.54 -0.91
C LYS A 52 -10.18 16.65 0.09
N PHE A 53 -10.35 15.34 -0.06
CA PHE A 53 -9.76 14.33 0.81
C PHE A 53 -9.15 13.19 0.00
N ASP A 54 -7.97 12.76 0.38
CA ASP A 54 -7.44 11.48 -0.07
C ASP A 54 -8.30 10.35 0.50
N ASN A 55 -8.84 9.47 -0.34
CA ASN A 55 -9.69 8.37 0.12
C ASN A 55 -8.90 7.26 0.84
N GLY A 56 -7.61 7.14 0.58
CA GLY A 56 -6.76 6.07 1.11
C GLY A 56 -5.37 6.54 1.51
N PRO A 57 -4.30 6.20 0.75
CA PRO A 57 -2.94 6.56 1.14
C PRO A 57 -2.73 8.07 1.12
N THR A 58 -2.05 8.56 2.14
CA THR A 58 -1.65 9.97 2.30
C THR A 58 -0.13 10.13 2.37
N PHE A 59 0.60 9.01 2.57
CA PHE A 59 2.05 8.95 2.54
C PHE A 59 2.53 8.45 1.18
N PHE A 60 3.19 9.30 0.40
CA PHE A 60 3.97 8.87 -0.74
C PHE A 60 5.44 8.83 -0.34
N HIS A 61 5.94 7.64 -0.07
CA HIS A 61 7.32 7.38 0.30
C HIS A 61 7.96 6.40 -0.69
N TYR A 62 9.29 6.32 -0.70
CA TYR A 62 10.05 5.45 -1.59
C TYR A 62 9.68 5.67 -3.08
N PRO A 63 9.91 6.89 -3.60
CA PRO A 63 9.53 7.27 -4.95
C PRO A 63 10.28 6.48 -6.05
N GLU A 64 11.42 5.84 -5.73
CA GLU A 64 12.27 5.11 -6.68
C GLU A 64 11.50 4.14 -7.60
N ILE A 65 10.44 3.49 -7.08
CA ILE A 65 9.64 2.58 -7.92
C ILE A 65 8.85 3.35 -8.98
N ALA A 66 8.26 4.49 -8.61
CA ALA A 66 7.59 5.37 -9.56
C ALA A 66 8.60 5.95 -10.55
N GLU A 67 9.76 6.43 -10.07
CA GLU A 67 10.86 6.93 -10.91
C GLU A 67 11.29 5.90 -11.95
N GLU A 68 11.49 4.65 -11.54
CA GLU A 68 11.85 3.56 -12.46
C GLU A 68 10.76 3.28 -13.50
N ILE A 69 9.47 3.33 -13.11
CA ILE A 69 8.34 3.14 -14.04
C ILE A 69 8.25 4.32 -15.02
N PHE A 70 8.30 5.55 -14.54
CA PHE A 70 8.20 6.74 -15.40
C PHE A 70 9.43 6.87 -16.32
N SER A 71 10.63 6.57 -15.83
CA SER A 71 11.84 6.51 -16.64
C SER A 71 11.72 5.48 -17.78
N ALA A 72 11.09 4.32 -17.54
CA ALA A 72 10.81 3.35 -18.59
C ALA A 72 9.88 3.90 -19.69
N LEU A 73 9.06 4.90 -19.36
CA LEU A 73 8.21 5.61 -20.31
C LEU A 73 8.93 6.78 -21.01
N GLY A 74 10.12 7.16 -20.52
CA GLY A 74 10.87 8.34 -20.97
C GLY A 74 10.41 9.63 -20.28
N LEU A 75 9.84 9.54 -19.08
CA LEU A 75 9.28 10.63 -18.28
C LEU A 75 10.03 10.78 -16.95
N ASP A 76 9.99 11.96 -16.35
CA ASP A 76 10.45 12.22 -14.99
C ASP A 76 9.27 12.15 -14.01
N ALA A 77 9.35 11.26 -13.02
CA ALA A 77 8.26 11.08 -12.07
C ALA A 77 8.04 12.29 -11.16
N HIS A 78 9.10 13.00 -10.77
CA HIS A 78 8.98 14.18 -9.91
C HIS A 78 8.28 15.34 -10.63
N GLU A 79 8.61 15.56 -11.91
CA GLU A 79 7.98 16.59 -12.73
C GLU A 79 6.52 16.22 -13.04
N GLU A 80 6.28 14.99 -13.52
CA GLU A 80 4.94 14.55 -13.94
C GLU A 80 3.94 14.47 -12.80
N LEU A 81 4.41 14.05 -11.61
CA LEU A 81 3.55 13.88 -10.43
C LEU A 81 3.52 15.12 -9.52
N GLY A 82 4.37 16.12 -9.78
CA GLY A 82 4.44 17.31 -8.94
C GLY A 82 4.76 16.99 -7.47
N LEU A 83 5.76 16.14 -7.22
CA LEU A 83 6.08 15.68 -5.86
C LEU A 83 6.64 16.80 -5.00
N ILE A 84 5.97 17.11 -3.90
CA ILE A 84 6.34 18.12 -2.90
C ILE A 84 6.95 17.40 -1.70
N PRO A 85 8.26 17.55 -1.40
CA PRO A 85 8.87 16.94 -0.23
C PRO A 85 8.35 17.60 1.05
N LEU A 86 8.01 16.81 2.05
CA LEU A 86 7.55 17.29 3.35
C LEU A 86 8.71 17.43 4.34
N ASN A 87 8.71 18.51 5.12
CA ASN A 87 9.64 18.70 6.22
C ASN A 87 8.95 19.39 7.42
N PRO A 88 8.79 18.70 8.55
CA PRO A 88 9.15 17.29 8.78
C PRO A 88 8.29 16.32 7.93
N ASN A 89 8.81 15.11 7.71
CA ASN A 89 8.03 14.03 7.10
C ASN A 89 6.72 13.80 7.88
N TYR A 90 6.84 13.76 9.19
CA TYR A 90 5.73 13.73 10.17
C TYR A 90 6.24 14.07 11.56
N ARG A 91 5.33 14.43 12.46
CA ARG A 91 5.57 14.50 13.91
C ARG A 91 4.99 13.28 14.58
N LEU A 92 5.79 12.59 15.40
CA LEU A 92 5.35 11.51 16.27
C LEU A 92 5.28 12.03 17.71
N VAL A 93 4.09 12.00 18.31
CA VAL A 93 3.83 12.37 19.70
C VAL A 93 3.65 11.10 20.52
N PHE A 94 4.42 10.94 21.58
CA PHE A 94 4.37 9.76 22.43
C PHE A 94 3.43 10.00 23.64
N GLY A 95 2.43 9.18 23.81
CA GLY A 95 1.60 9.18 25.01
C GLY A 95 2.40 8.92 26.29
N ALA A 96 3.57 8.29 26.18
CA ALA A 96 4.56 8.15 27.24
C ALA A 96 5.39 9.43 27.50
N GLY A 97 5.16 10.49 26.73
CA GLY A 97 5.81 11.79 26.83
C GLY A 97 6.90 12.06 25.80
N GLY A 98 6.92 13.30 25.31
CA GLY A 98 7.83 13.78 24.29
C GLY A 98 7.34 13.59 22.86
N SER A 99 8.08 14.15 21.92
CA SER A 99 7.77 14.05 20.48
C SER A 99 9.05 13.97 19.65
N LEU A 100 8.91 13.53 18.39
CA LEU A 100 9.98 13.44 17.41
C LEU A 100 9.46 13.95 16.07
N ASN A 101 10.14 14.91 15.45
CA ASN A 101 9.89 15.34 14.09
C ASN A 101 10.78 14.50 13.16
N ALA A 102 10.17 13.57 12.43
CA ALA A 102 10.89 12.73 11.48
C ALA A 102 11.36 13.55 10.28
N THR A 103 12.65 13.53 9.98
CA THR A 103 13.25 14.20 8.83
C THR A 103 14.28 13.30 8.14
N THR A 104 14.70 13.68 6.94
CA THR A 104 15.81 13.01 6.24
C THR A 104 17.17 13.53 6.68
N ASP A 105 17.24 14.59 7.47
CA ASP A 105 18.50 15.12 8.00
C ASP A 105 18.99 14.25 9.18
N MET A 106 20.08 13.55 8.95
CA MET A 106 20.69 12.64 9.93
C MET A 106 21.14 13.38 11.20
N GLU A 107 21.68 14.58 11.06
CA GLU A 107 22.24 15.30 12.22
C GLU A 107 21.12 15.90 13.06
N ASP A 108 20.06 16.41 12.42
CA ASP A 108 18.86 16.86 13.11
C ASP A 108 18.17 15.71 13.86
N MET A 109 17.98 14.55 13.21
CA MET A 109 17.45 13.36 13.87
C MET A 109 18.30 12.94 15.08
N VAL A 110 19.63 12.94 14.96
CA VAL A 110 20.54 12.60 16.06
C VAL A 110 20.45 13.61 17.21
N ALA A 111 20.30 14.90 16.91
CA ALA A 111 20.13 15.95 17.92
C ALA A 111 18.80 15.75 18.68
N GLN A 112 17.69 15.61 17.98
CA GLN A 112 16.37 15.36 18.58
C GLN A 112 16.36 14.09 19.44
N ILE A 113 16.90 12.97 18.93
CA ILE A 113 16.95 11.70 19.67
C ILE A 113 17.86 11.83 20.90
N THR A 114 18.96 12.59 20.81
CA THR A 114 19.85 12.81 21.95
C THR A 114 19.14 13.57 23.07
N GLU A 115 18.36 14.59 22.72
CA GLU A 115 17.56 15.36 23.66
C GLU A 115 16.43 14.52 24.26
N LEU A 116 15.68 13.78 23.44
CA LEU A 116 14.52 12.98 23.85
C LEU A 116 14.90 11.80 24.75
N CYS A 117 15.95 11.04 24.41
CA CYS A 117 16.24 9.75 25.06
C CYS A 117 17.74 9.40 25.13
N GLY A 118 18.63 10.36 24.92
CA GLY A 118 20.04 10.28 25.19
C GLY A 118 20.90 9.65 24.07
N LYS A 119 22.23 9.88 24.21
CA LYS A 119 23.24 9.54 23.18
C LYS A 119 23.23 8.07 22.72
N LYS A 120 22.95 7.11 23.60
CA LYS A 120 22.93 5.69 23.22
C LYS A 120 21.85 5.37 22.17
N ASN A 121 20.68 6.03 22.26
CA ASN A 121 19.62 5.89 21.27
C ASN A 121 19.99 6.60 19.97
N ALA A 122 20.63 7.76 20.03
CA ALA A 122 21.12 8.47 18.84
C ALA A 122 22.18 7.67 18.07
N GLU A 123 23.14 7.04 18.76
CA GLU A 123 24.07 6.08 18.15
C GLU A 123 23.34 4.84 17.59
N GLY A 124 22.30 4.40 18.30
CA GLY A 124 21.40 3.34 17.84
C GLY A 124 20.76 3.67 16.51
N PHE A 125 20.31 4.92 16.33
CA PHE A 125 19.69 5.40 15.09
C PHE A 125 20.67 5.39 13.91
N ARG A 126 21.91 5.86 14.08
CA ARG A 126 22.93 5.76 13.02
C ARG A 126 23.18 4.31 12.58
N ARG A 127 23.30 3.38 13.56
CA ARG A 127 23.46 1.95 13.27
C ARG A 127 22.22 1.37 12.57
N TYR A 128 21.03 1.79 12.99
CA TYR A 128 19.77 1.37 12.40
C TYR A 128 19.68 1.74 10.92
N VAL A 129 20.01 2.99 10.57
CA VAL A 129 19.96 3.46 9.18
C VAL A 129 20.96 2.66 8.32
N GLU A 130 22.20 2.47 8.77
CA GLU A 130 23.22 1.73 8.00
C GLU A 130 22.87 0.23 7.85
N ASP A 131 22.32 -0.40 8.89
CA ASP A 131 21.86 -1.79 8.84
C ASP A 131 20.72 -1.96 7.82
N ASN A 132 19.75 -1.02 7.82
CA ASN A 132 18.61 -1.09 6.91
C ASN A 132 18.97 -0.68 5.47
N ARG A 133 19.90 0.24 5.25
CA ARG A 133 20.49 0.52 3.94
C ARG A 133 21.07 -0.76 3.32
N THR A 134 21.77 -1.54 4.13
CA THR A 134 22.31 -2.84 3.70
C THR A 134 21.20 -3.86 3.46
N LYS A 135 20.17 -3.95 4.33
CA LYS A 135 19.02 -4.82 4.12
C LYS A 135 18.32 -4.47 2.82
N MET A 136 18.02 -3.19 2.57
CA MET A 136 17.31 -2.72 1.38
C MET A 136 18.06 -3.11 0.11
N ARG A 137 19.36 -2.81 0.01
CA ARG A 137 20.20 -3.18 -1.12
C ARG A 137 20.17 -4.68 -1.44
N LEU A 138 20.12 -5.53 -0.41
CA LEU A 138 20.11 -6.98 -0.58
C LEU A 138 18.71 -7.54 -0.87
N SER A 139 17.65 -6.89 -0.38
CA SER A 139 16.27 -7.35 -0.53
C SER A 139 15.58 -6.79 -1.78
N LYS A 140 16.10 -5.75 -2.43
CA LYS A 140 15.50 -5.16 -3.65
C LYS A 140 15.13 -6.22 -4.68
N ASN A 141 16.05 -7.15 -4.96
CA ASN A 141 15.78 -8.26 -5.88
C ASN A 141 14.72 -9.26 -5.39
N CYS A 142 14.44 -9.31 -4.08
CA CYS A 142 13.39 -10.16 -3.55
C CYS A 142 11.99 -9.55 -3.73
N LEU A 143 11.92 -8.23 -3.79
CA LEU A 143 10.67 -7.49 -3.96
C LEU A 143 10.22 -7.46 -5.43
N ASN A 144 11.15 -7.31 -6.35
CA ASN A 144 10.88 -7.14 -7.78
C ASN A 144 11.01 -8.44 -8.63
N THR A 145 11.16 -9.60 -7.97
CA THR A 145 11.26 -10.91 -8.63
C THR A 145 10.10 -11.81 -8.21
N PRO A 146 9.36 -12.46 -9.13
CA PRO A 146 8.32 -13.42 -8.78
C PRO A 146 8.92 -14.68 -8.14
N TRP A 147 8.21 -15.22 -7.15
CA TRP A 147 8.62 -16.43 -6.44
C TRP A 147 7.91 -17.66 -6.99
N ARG A 148 8.66 -18.72 -7.29
CA ARG A 148 8.13 -19.97 -7.83
C ARG A 148 7.96 -21.05 -6.76
N GLY A 149 8.75 -20.96 -5.68
CA GLY A 149 8.69 -21.93 -4.59
C GLY A 149 9.83 -21.80 -3.60
N PRO A 150 9.89 -22.69 -2.57
CA PRO A 150 10.91 -22.64 -1.53
C PRO A 150 12.33 -22.89 -2.07
N MET A 151 12.47 -23.52 -3.24
CA MET A 151 13.77 -23.76 -3.86
C MET A 151 14.47 -22.47 -4.26
N ASP A 152 13.74 -21.37 -4.48
CA ASP A 152 14.32 -20.07 -4.79
C ASP A 152 15.12 -19.49 -3.59
N LEU A 153 14.86 -19.98 -2.37
CA LEU A 153 15.64 -19.65 -1.18
C LEU A 153 16.88 -20.52 -0.98
N ILE A 154 17.01 -21.64 -1.71
CA ILE A 154 18.09 -22.62 -1.50
C ILE A 154 19.24 -22.30 -2.47
N ASN A 155 19.97 -21.22 -2.19
CA ASN A 155 21.20 -20.91 -2.90
C ASN A 155 22.18 -20.18 -1.97
N ARG A 156 23.48 -20.14 -2.34
CA ARG A 156 24.51 -19.48 -1.53
C ARG A 156 24.26 -17.98 -1.33
N ARG A 157 23.56 -17.34 -2.25
CA ARG A 157 23.17 -15.93 -2.17
C ARG A 157 22.08 -15.74 -1.12
N ALA A 158 21.03 -16.58 -1.14
CA ALA A 158 19.95 -16.54 -0.16
C ALA A 158 20.44 -16.78 1.27
N LEU A 159 21.39 -17.71 1.48
CA LEU A 159 21.99 -17.95 2.80
C LEU A 159 22.78 -16.72 3.30
N ARG A 160 23.46 -16.00 2.41
CA ARG A 160 24.16 -14.76 2.76
C ARG A 160 23.18 -13.64 3.08
N VAL A 161 22.14 -13.49 2.28
CA VAL A 161 21.07 -12.51 2.46
C VAL A 161 20.29 -12.78 3.76
N SER A 162 19.96 -14.03 4.07
CA SER A 162 19.20 -14.38 5.29
C SER A 162 19.91 -13.95 6.58
N ARG A 163 21.26 -13.99 6.63
CA ARG A 163 22.04 -13.53 7.79
C ARG A 163 21.86 -12.03 8.05
N VAL A 164 21.66 -11.24 7.01
CA VAL A 164 21.45 -9.78 7.12
C VAL A 164 19.98 -9.49 7.40
N LEU A 165 19.06 -10.18 6.72
CA LEU A 165 17.61 -9.98 6.88
C LEU A 165 17.06 -10.52 8.20
N ARG A 166 17.76 -11.46 8.85
CA ARG A 166 17.41 -12.03 10.16
C ARG A 166 15.93 -12.46 10.27
N PRO A 167 15.40 -13.31 9.35
CA PRO A 167 13.98 -13.66 9.30
C PRO A 167 13.48 -14.39 10.56
N TRP A 168 14.38 -14.93 11.38
CA TRP A 168 14.10 -15.58 12.66
C TRP A 168 13.91 -14.61 13.84
N ARG A 169 14.08 -13.30 13.63
CA ARG A 169 13.83 -12.25 14.62
C ARG A 169 12.60 -11.46 14.27
N SER A 170 11.88 -11.00 15.29
CA SER A 170 10.86 -9.99 15.10
C SER A 170 11.46 -8.58 14.99
N VAL A 171 10.71 -7.66 14.41
CA VAL A 171 11.04 -6.22 14.40
C VAL A 171 11.33 -5.73 15.81
N ALA A 172 10.43 -5.97 16.77
CA ALA A 172 10.59 -5.54 18.15
C ALA A 172 11.89 -6.10 18.78
N SER A 173 12.19 -7.40 18.59
CA SER A 173 13.39 -8.02 19.16
C SER A 173 14.70 -7.49 18.53
N ASP A 174 14.65 -7.07 17.28
CA ASP A 174 15.82 -6.50 16.59
C ASP A 174 16.07 -5.05 17.03
N LEU A 175 14.99 -4.26 17.16
CA LEU A 175 15.04 -2.86 17.60
C LEU A 175 15.46 -2.72 19.07
N ALA A 176 15.00 -3.60 19.97
CA ALA A 176 15.39 -3.59 21.38
C ALA A 176 16.92 -3.73 21.60
N ARG A 177 17.64 -4.28 20.62
CA ARG A 177 19.12 -4.36 20.65
C ARG A 177 19.81 -3.07 20.25
N MET A 178 19.12 -2.22 19.48
CA MET A 178 19.65 -0.96 18.97
C MET A 178 19.25 0.21 19.86
N PHE A 179 18.03 0.14 20.43
CA PHE A 179 17.42 1.23 21.18
C PHE A 179 17.03 0.79 22.58
N PRO A 180 17.70 1.29 23.64
CA PRO A 180 17.28 1.07 25.02
C PRO A 180 15.94 1.70 25.39
N ASP A 181 15.57 2.83 24.77
CA ASP A 181 14.32 3.56 25.04
C ASP A 181 13.17 2.99 24.18
N GLU A 182 12.05 2.64 24.81
CA GLU A 182 10.88 2.07 24.15
C GLU A 182 10.22 3.02 23.14
N ARG A 183 10.33 4.34 23.35
CA ARG A 183 9.83 5.34 22.39
C ARG A 183 10.55 5.22 21.05
N MET A 184 11.85 4.99 21.06
CA MET A 184 12.63 4.77 19.83
C MET A 184 12.29 3.43 19.19
N GLN A 185 12.06 2.37 19.98
CA GLN A 185 11.59 1.10 19.42
C GLN A 185 10.22 1.26 18.74
N LEU A 186 9.32 2.04 19.34
CA LEU A 186 8.02 2.37 18.77
C LEU A 186 8.19 3.20 17.48
N ALA A 187 8.97 4.27 17.51
CA ALA A 187 9.20 5.16 16.36
C ALA A 187 9.72 4.41 15.13
N MET A 188 10.53 3.35 15.33
CA MET A 188 11.10 2.54 14.25
C MET A 188 10.27 1.27 13.93
N SER A 189 9.08 1.12 14.49
CA SER A 189 8.27 -0.11 14.31
C SER A 189 6.80 0.12 14.03
N PHE A 190 6.23 1.30 14.33
CA PHE A 190 4.79 1.53 14.15
C PHE A 190 4.35 1.35 12.68
N GLN A 191 5.25 1.52 11.73
CA GLN A 191 5.03 1.33 10.29
C GLN A 191 4.63 -0.13 9.94
N THR A 192 4.90 -1.10 10.81
CA THR A 192 4.41 -2.48 10.60
C THR A 192 2.88 -2.56 10.55
N LYS A 193 2.17 -1.57 11.14
CA LYS A 193 0.71 -1.43 11.02
C LYS A 193 0.26 -1.21 9.57
N TYR A 194 1.07 -0.56 8.74
CA TYR A 194 0.78 -0.36 7.30
C TYR A 194 0.69 -1.69 6.52
N LEU A 195 1.22 -2.77 7.11
CA LEU A 195 1.12 -4.12 6.56
C LEU A 195 0.14 -5.00 7.35
N GLY A 196 -0.57 -4.42 8.30
CA GLY A 196 -1.50 -5.14 9.17
C GLY A 196 -0.83 -6.12 10.13
N MET A 197 0.40 -5.81 10.57
CA MET A 197 1.16 -6.70 11.46
C MET A 197 1.58 -6.02 12.75
N SER A 198 1.63 -6.81 13.82
CA SER A 198 2.29 -6.42 15.07
C SER A 198 3.82 -6.51 14.93
N PRO A 199 4.62 -5.52 15.40
CA PRO A 199 6.07 -5.56 15.36
C PRO A 199 6.66 -6.74 16.16
N PHE A 200 5.89 -7.32 17.08
CA PHE A 200 6.32 -8.49 17.86
C PHE A 200 6.32 -9.79 17.05
N HIS A 201 5.55 -9.84 15.96
CA HIS A 201 5.44 -11.01 15.07
C HIS A 201 6.02 -10.75 13.68
N ALA A 202 6.06 -9.48 13.25
CA ALA A 202 6.63 -9.10 11.97
C ALA A 202 8.13 -9.45 11.90
N PRO A 203 8.61 -10.11 10.82
CA PRO A 203 10.03 -10.39 10.62
C PRO A 203 10.90 -9.14 10.62
N SER A 204 12.14 -9.25 11.14
CA SER A 204 13.11 -8.14 11.24
C SER A 204 13.37 -7.42 9.90
N LEU A 205 13.13 -8.06 8.76
CA LEU A 205 13.19 -7.42 7.45
C LEU A 205 12.35 -6.15 7.41
N PHE A 206 11.19 -6.13 8.06
CA PHE A 206 10.25 -4.99 8.02
C PHE A 206 10.72 -3.76 8.81
N THR A 207 11.89 -3.79 9.45
CA THR A 207 12.52 -2.56 9.93
C THR A 207 12.88 -1.60 8.78
N ILE A 208 12.94 -2.09 7.54
CA ILE A 208 13.14 -1.24 6.36
C ILE A 208 12.01 -0.24 6.15
N LEU A 209 10.80 -0.47 6.64
CA LEU A 209 9.66 0.43 6.40
C LEU A 209 9.93 1.83 6.97
N ALA A 210 10.30 1.93 8.25
CA ALA A 210 10.67 3.20 8.83
C ALA A 210 11.93 3.78 8.18
N TYR A 211 12.93 2.94 7.87
CA TYR A 211 14.14 3.37 7.18
C TYR A 211 13.82 4.10 5.85
N LEU A 212 12.85 3.62 5.06
CA LEU A 212 12.49 4.26 3.80
C LEU A 212 12.02 5.71 4.00
N GLU A 213 11.30 6.00 5.08
CA GLU A 213 10.84 7.34 5.43
C GLU A 213 11.99 8.27 5.83
N TYR A 214 12.96 7.77 6.57
CA TYR A 214 14.13 8.55 7.00
C TYR A 214 15.20 8.72 5.92
N GLU A 215 15.29 7.80 4.97
CA GLU A 215 16.27 7.87 3.88
C GLU A 215 15.75 8.66 2.67
N HIS A 216 14.47 8.43 2.28
CA HIS A 216 13.91 8.97 1.03
C HIS A 216 12.90 10.10 1.27
N GLY A 217 12.44 10.29 2.51
CA GLY A 217 11.43 11.27 2.84
C GLY A 217 9.99 10.82 2.52
N VAL A 218 9.07 11.75 2.76
CA VAL A 218 7.65 11.63 2.46
C VAL A 218 7.25 12.78 1.56
N PHE A 219 6.42 12.52 0.57
CA PHE A 219 5.99 13.50 -0.42
C PHE A 219 4.47 13.66 -0.41
N HIS A 220 4.05 14.83 -0.79
CA HIS A 220 2.67 15.18 -1.12
C HIS A 220 2.58 15.60 -2.59
N THR A 221 1.37 15.72 -3.13
CA THR A 221 1.10 16.24 -4.48
C THR A 221 -0.03 17.28 -4.40
N GLU A 222 0.04 18.34 -5.19
CA GLU A 222 -1.03 19.34 -5.22
C GLU A 222 -2.37 18.70 -5.62
N GLY A 223 -3.41 18.96 -4.84
CA GLY A 223 -4.73 18.37 -4.98
C GLY A 223 -4.89 16.98 -4.34
N GLY A 224 -3.88 16.51 -3.56
CA GLY A 224 -3.89 15.21 -2.87
C GLY A 224 -3.25 14.08 -3.68
N LEU A 225 -2.90 12.97 -3.01
CA LEU A 225 -2.20 11.83 -3.64
C LEU A 225 -3.01 11.13 -4.73
N GLY A 226 -4.32 11.32 -4.76
CA GLY A 226 -5.16 10.80 -5.85
C GLY A 226 -4.79 11.35 -7.22
N THR A 227 -4.21 12.56 -7.30
CA THR A 227 -3.74 13.17 -8.55
C THR A 227 -2.65 12.33 -9.24
N ILE A 228 -1.86 11.54 -8.48
CA ILE A 228 -0.90 10.58 -9.02
C ILE A 228 -1.59 9.61 -9.98
N THR A 229 -2.70 9.03 -9.57
CA THR A 229 -3.41 8.03 -10.40
C THR A 229 -4.20 8.68 -11.53
N GLN A 230 -4.67 9.91 -11.36
CA GLN A 230 -5.27 10.68 -12.46
C GLN A 230 -4.21 10.95 -13.54
N LYS A 231 -3.01 11.41 -13.16
CA LYS A 231 -1.90 11.61 -14.09
C LYS A 231 -1.46 10.32 -14.78
N MET A 232 -1.38 9.22 -14.06
CA MET A 232 -1.13 7.89 -14.64
C MET A 232 -2.21 7.50 -15.66
N GLY A 233 -3.47 7.80 -15.39
CA GLY A 233 -4.58 7.59 -16.33
C GLY A 233 -4.46 8.44 -17.59
N GLU A 234 -4.05 9.70 -17.47
CA GLU A 234 -3.77 10.59 -18.61
C GLU A 234 -2.62 10.04 -19.47
N ILE A 235 -1.51 9.65 -18.85
CA ILE A 235 -0.35 9.05 -19.53
C ILE A 235 -0.76 7.75 -20.22
N ALA A 236 -1.54 6.89 -19.56
CA ALA A 236 -2.03 5.64 -20.16
C ALA A 236 -2.85 5.91 -21.43
N ARG A 237 -3.81 6.87 -21.38
CA ARG A 237 -4.59 7.27 -22.57
C ARG A 237 -3.69 7.86 -23.65
N GLY A 238 -2.70 8.68 -23.29
CA GLY A 238 -1.71 9.23 -24.21
C GLY A 238 -0.87 8.16 -24.92
N LEU A 239 -0.65 7.00 -24.27
CA LEU A 239 0.00 5.83 -24.85
C LEU A 239 -0.94 4.91 -25.65
N GLY A 240 -2.22 5.26 -25.78
CA GLY A 240 -3.21 4.51 -26.55
C GLY A 240 -3.99 3.47 -25.73
N VAL A 241 -3.89 3.46 -24.39
CA VAL A 241 -4.72 2.58 -23.55
C VAL A 241 -6.18 3.04 -23.61
N GLU A 242 -7.09 2.13 -23.95
CA GLU A 242 -8.52 2.37 -23.83
C GLU A 242 -8.95 2.18 -22.37
N ILE A 243 -9.50 3.22 -21.73
CA ILE A 243 -10.03 3.15 -20.36
C ILE A 243 -11.54 3.36 -20.41
N ARG A 244 -12.28 2.31 -20.06
CA ARG A 244 -13.75 2.31 -19.96
C ARG A 244 -14.15 2.42 -18.51
N LEU A 245 -14.74 3.55 -18.17
CA LEU A 245 -15.27 3.86 -16.85
C LEU A 245 -16.73 3.42 -16.75
N ASN A 246 -17.24 3.27 -15.53
CA ASN A 246 -18.61 2.81 -15.26
C ASN A 246 -18.91 1.44 -15.90
N GLU A 247 -17.88 0.60 -16.06
CA GLU A 247 -18.02 -0.71 -16.70
C GLU A 247 -17.53 -1.84 -15.77
N PRO A 248 -18.35 -2.24 -14.79
CA PRO A 248 -18.02 -3.30 -13.85
C PRO A 248 -17.97 -4.66 -14.54
N VAL A 249 -16.87 -5.39 -14.35
CA VAL A 249 -16.77 -6.80 -14.74
C VAL A 249 -17.53 -7.64 -13.71
N SER A 250 -18.49 -8.43 -14.18
CA SER A 250 -19.31 -9.30 -13.33
C SER A 250 -18.73 -10.71 -13.16
N GLU A 251 -18.00 -11.21 -14.16
CA GLU A 251 -17.34 -12.51 -14.12
C GLU A 251 -16.26 -12.62 -15.20
N PHE A 252 -15.30 -13.51 -14.98
CA PHE A 252 -14.46 -14.04 -16.07
C PHE A 252 -15.13 -15.23 -16.73
N VAL A 253 -14.98 -15.35 -18.06
CA VAL A 253 -15.47 -16.48 -18.85
C VAL A 253 -14.33 -17.47 -19.03
N PHE A 254 -14.62 -18.77 -18.87
CA PHE A 254 -13.61 -19.81 -18.86
C PHE A 254 -13.88 -20.91 -19.90
N GLU A 255 -12.82 -21.39 -20.53
CA GLU A 255 -12.76 -22.68 -21.21
C GLU A 255 -11.81 -23.59 -20.45
N GLY A 256 -12.35 -24.51 -19.65
CA GLY A 256 -11.57 -25.30 -18.71
C GLY A 256 -10.91 -24.44 -17.63
N LYS A 257 -9.59 -24.31 -17.66
CA LYS A 257 -8.80 -23.44 -16.77
C LYS A 257 -8.27 -22.18 -17.46
N THR A 258 -8.62 -21.96 -18.71
CA THR A 258 -8.16 -20.81 -19.50
C THR A 258 -9.20 -19.71 -19.44
N VAL A 259 -8.80 -18.49 -19.08
CA VAL A 259 -9.66 -17.30 -19.19
C VAL A 259 -9.77 -16.95 -20.68
N VAL A 260 -11.00 -16.81 -21.18
CA VAL A 260 -11.28 -16.46 -22.58
C VAL A 260 -12.10 -15.19 -22.74
N GLY A 261 -12.59 -14.60 -21.64
CA GLY A 261 -13.35 -13.37 -21.66
C GLY A 261 -13.57 -12.77 -20.28
N ALA A 262 -14.01 -11.52 -20.26
CA ALA A 262 -14.54 -10.82 -19.09
C ALA A 262 -15.93 -10.26 -19.47
N ARG A 263 -16.94 -10.55 -18.66
CA ARG A 263 -18.33 -10.14 -18.91
C ARG A 263 -18.68 -8.87 -18.15
N THR A 264 -19.36 -7.97 -18.84
CA THR A 264 -19.96 -6.75 -18.30
C THR A 264 -21.43 -6.65 -18.73
N SER A 265 -22.13 -5.59 -18.35
CA SER A 265 -23.47 -5.28 -18.87
C SER A 265 -23.48 -5.02 -20.39
N GLU A 266 -22.39 -4.49 -20.94
CA GLU A 266 -22.25 -4.13 -22.36
C GLU A 266 -21.89 -5.34 -23.25
N GLY A 267 -21.48 -6.47 -22.63
CA GLY A 267 -21.13 -7.68 -23.36
C GLY A 267 -19.91 -8.39 -22.82
N THR A 268 -19.30 -9.22 -23.67
CA THR A 268 -18.08 -9.96 -23.31
C THR A 268 -16.87 -9.40 -24.07
N TYR A 269 -15.88 -8.97 -23.31
CA TYR A 269 -14.59 -8.51 -23.81
C TYR A 269 -13.63 -9.69 -23.90
N THR A 270 -12.92 -9.83 -25.02
CA THR A 270 -11.96 -10.91 -25.24
C THR A 270 -10.54 -10.35 -25.34
N ALA A 271 -9.56 -11.11 -24.83
CA ALA A 271 -8.16 -10.73 -24.91
C ALA A 271 -7.25 -11.97 -24.89
N ASP A 272 -6.00 -11.79 -25.30
CA ASP A 272 -4.99 -12.85 -25.20
C ASP A 272 -4.52 -13.08 -23.76
N ARG A 273 -4.54 -12.04 -22.93
CA ARG A 273 -4.17 -12.08 -21.51
C ARG A 273 -5.10 -11.18 -20.70
N TYR A 274 -5.29 -11.55 -19.43
CA TYR A 274 -6.16 -10.85 -18.49
C TYR A 274 -5.39 -10.48 -17.24
N VAL A 275 -5.57 -9.26 -16.75
CA VAL A 275 -4.97 -8.76 -15.52
C VAL A 275 -6.07 -8.40 -14.53
N MET A 276 -6.07 -9.00 -13.35
CA MET A 276 -7.00 -8.70 -12.28
C MET A 276 -6.34 -7.76 -11.27
N ASN A 277 -6.78 -6.51 -11.24
CA ASN A 277 -6.35 -5.44 -10.33
C ASN A 277 -7.51 -5.01 -9.43
N VAL A 278 -8.11 -5.96 -8.73
CA VAL A 278 -9.16 -5.75 -7.73
C VAL A 278 -8.70 -6.27 -6.36
N ASP A 279 -9.50 -6.08 -5.31
CA ASP A 279 -9.20 -6.77 -4.05
C ASP A 279 -9.10 -8.28 -4.29
N PHE A 280 -8.00 -8.89 -3.85
CA PHE A 280 -7.69 -10.28 -4.25
C PHE A 280 -8.79 -11.27 -3.83
N ALA A 281 -9.21 -11.21 -2.58
CA ALA A 281 -10.20 -12.16 -2.07
C ALA A 281 -11.59 -11.91 -2.67
N THR A 282 -12.01 -10.64 -2.74
CA THR A 282 -13.27 -10.25 -3.38
C THR A 282 -13.27 -10.63 -4.86
N GLY A 283 -12.19 -10.35 -5.58
CA GLY A 283 -12.06 -10.70 -6.99
C GLY A 283 -12.07 -12.20 -7.23
N MET A 284 -11.37 -12.98 -6.41
CA MET A 284 -11.41 -14.43 -6.52
C MET A 284 -12.81 -15.00 -6.25
N LYS A 285 -13.49 -14.53 -5.21
CA LYS A 285 -14.84 -15.01 -4.86
C LYS A 285 -15.91 -14.52 -5.85
N GLY A 286 -15.77 -13.32 -6.38
CA GLY A 286 -16.76 -12.72 -7.28
C GLY A 286 -16.58 -13.06 -8.76
N LEU A 287 -15.35 -13.12 -9.24
CA LEU A 287 -15.06 -13.22 -10.68
C LEU A 287 -14.63 -14.61 -11.13
N VAL A 288 -14.19 -15.48 -10.20
CA VAL A 288 -13.63 -16.81 -10.53
C VAL A 288 -14.40 -17.90 -9.81
N PRO A 289 -14.98 -18.89 -10.51
CA PRO A 289 -15.68 -20.00 -9.87
C PRO A 289 -14.80 -20.77 -8.90
N ASP A 290 -15.34 -21.12 -7.72
CA ASP A 290 -14.60 -21.83 -6.65
C ASP A 290 -14.00 -23.17 -7.09
N VAL A 291 -14.73 -23.90 -7.94
CA VAL A 291 -14.30 -25.21 -8.48
C VAL A 291 -13.00 -25.15 -9.28
N LEU A 292 -12.63 -23.97 -9.81
CA LEU A 292 -11.40 -23.75 -10.57
C LEU A 292 -10.19 -23.44 -9.68
N ARG A 293 -10.43 -23.15 -8.39
CA ARG A 293 -9.42 -22.71 -7.42
C ARG A 293 -9.25 -23.77 -6.30
N LYS A 294 -8.06 -24.35 -6.19
CA LYS A 294 -7.76 -25.34 -5.12
C LYS A 294 -7.03 -24.70 -3.94
N ARG A 295 -6.00 -23.92 -4.23
CA ARG A 295 -5.19 -23.24 -3.22
C ARG A 295 -5.90 -22.03 -2.64
N TRP A 296 -6.70 -21.35 -3.46
CA TRP A 296 -7.41 -20.13 -3.14
C TRP A 296 -8.93 -20.33 -3.18
N SER A 297 -9.43 -21.50 -2.73
CA SER A 297 -10.87 -21.75 -2.61
C SER A 297 -11.50 -20.80 -1.60
N ASP A 298 -12.82 -20.58 -1.70
CA ASP A 298 -13.57 -19.70 -0.80
C ASP A 298 -13.30 -20.02 0.66
N LYS A 299 -13.39 -21.28 1.04
CA LYS A 299 -13.08 -21.73 2.39
C LYS A 299 -11.66 -21.34 2.83
N LYS A 300 -10.66 -21.54 1.96
CA LYS A 300 -9.26 -21.19 2.29
C LYS A 300 -9.02 -19.71 2.33
N LEU A 301 -9.73 -18.91 1.52
CA LEU A 301 -9.70 -17.46 1.61
C LEU A 301 -10.29 -16.97 2.93
N ASP A 302 -11.40 -17.59 3.39
CA ASP A 302 -12.01 -17.25 4.67
C ASP A 302 -11.11 -17.56 5.88
N GLU A 303 -10.28 -18.63 5.77
CA GLU A 303 -9.31 -19.07 6.80
C GLU A 303 -8.00 -18.26 6.80
N LYS A 304 -7.75 -17.40 5.80
CA LYS A 304 -6.54 -16.56 5.75
C LYS A 304 -6.56 -15.46 6.79
N SER A 305 -5.36 -15.04 7.21
CA SER A 305 -5.18 -13.85 8.02
C SER A 305 -5.22 -12.60 7.14
N TYR A 306 -5.99 -11.61 7.57
CA TYR A 306 -6.13 -10.32 6.91
C TYR A 306 -5.57 -9.21 7.80
N SER A 307 -5.32 -8.05 7.20
CA SER A 307 -4.87 -6.88 7.91
C SER A 307 -5.95 -6.31 8.85
N CYS A 308 -5.55 -5.40 9.71
CA CYS A 308 -6.52 -4.52 10.37
C CYS A 308 -7.31 -3.69 9.36
N SER A 309 -8.41 -3.12 9.82
CA SER A 309 -9.18 -2.08 9.17
C SER A 309 -8.81 -0.71 9.70
N THR A 310 -9.55 0.30 9.27
CA THR A 310 -9.45 1.66 9.78
C THR A 310 -10.83 2.23 10.08
N TYR A 311 -10.90 3.02 11.14
CA TYR A 311 -11.95 3.99 11.36
C TYR A 311 -11.43 5.34 10.89
N MET A 312 -12.18 6.01 10.04
CA MET A 312 -11.75 7.25 9.38
C MET A 312 -12.67 8.40 9.73
N LEU A 313 -12.07 9.57 9.97
CA LEU A 313 -12.78 10.84 9.95
C LEU A 313 -12.21 11.71 8.84
N TYR A 314 -13.08 12.22 7.99
CA TYR A 314 -12.80 13.23 7.00
C TYR A 314 -13.53 14.50 7.42
N LEU A 315 -12.79 15.51 7.89
CA LEU A 315 -13.34 16.71 8.49
C LEU A 315 -12.96 17.95 7.69
N GLY A 316 -13.97 18.68 7.21
CA GLY A 316 -13.82 20.05 6.76
C GLY A 316 -14.02 20.99 7.94
N VAL A 317 -13.04 21.86 8.20
CA VAL A 317 -13.06 22.77 9.36
C VAL A 317 -12.86 24.22 8.92
N ASP A 318 -13.59 25.14 9.52
CA ASP A 318 -13.57 26.58 9.21
C ASP A 318 -12.44 27.33 9.92
N LYS A 319 -11.34 26.64 10.19
CA LYS A 319 -10.17 27.13 10.90
C LYS A 319 -8.88 26.57 10.30
N LEU A 320 -7.82 27.38 10.30
CA LEU A 320 -6.46 26.93 10.01
C LEU A 320 -5.76 26.52 11.30
N TYR A 321 -5.12 25.35 11.28
CA TYR A 321 -4.29 24.85 12.38
C TYR A 321 -2.82 24.88 11.97
N ASP A 322 -1.98 25.52 12.80
CA ASP A 322 -0.53 25.55 12.62
C ASP A 322 0.10 24.28 13.19
N THR A 323 -0.08 23.20 12.48
CA THR A 323 0.43 21.86 12.84
C THR A 323 1.20 21.29 11.67
N PRO A 324 2.13 20.33 11.87
CA PRO A 324 2.76 19.63 10.75
C PRO A 324 1.74 18.95 9.83
N HIS A 325 2.11 18.80 8.55
CA HIS A 325 1.28 18.13 7.54
C HIS A 325 0.80 16.74 8.00
N HIS A 326 1.71 15.95 8.56
CA HIS A 326 1.40 14.64 9.13
C HIS A 326 1.75 14.60 10.61
N GLN A 327 0.86 14.03 11.41
CA GLN A 327 1.08 13.79 12.81
C GLN A 327 0.57 12.41 13.23
N ILE A 328 1.24 11.81 14.19
CA ILE A 328 0.88 10.51 14.75
C ILE A 328 0.90 10.64 16.27
N TYR A 329 -0.22 10.35 16.91
CA TYR A 329 -0.25 10.11 18.34
C TYR A 329 -0.11 8.61 18.58
N ALA A 330 0.89 8.23 19.34
CA ALA A 330 1.10 6.86 19.75
C ALA A 330 0.65 6.67 21.20
N ALA A 331 -0.29 5.80 21.42
CA ALA A 331 -0.85 5.47 22.74
C ALA A 331 0.23 5.24 23.80
N LYS A 332 -0.03 5.65 25.04
CA LYS A 332 0.89 5.46 26.17
C LYS A 332 1.25 3.99 26.39
N ASP A 333 0.24 3.10 26.37
CA ASP A 333 0.44 1.64 26.31
C ASP A 333 0.19 1.13 24.89
N TYR A 334 1.23 1.31 24.05
CA TYR A 334 1.16 0.90 22.65
C TYR A 334 0.96 -0.62 22.48
N GLN A 335 1.49 -1.43 23.40
CA GLN A 335 1.31 -2.89 23.34
C GLN A 335 -0.15 -3.28 23.61
N LYS A 336 -0.82 -2.63 24.60
CA LYS A 336 -2.25 -2.80 24.85
C LYS A 336 -3.05 -2.42 23.60
N ASN A 337 -2.79 -1.25 23.03
CA ASN A 337 -3.47 -0.77 21.83
C ASN A 337 -3.35 -1.77 20.66
N LEU A 338 -2.16 -2.33 20.41
CA LEU A 338 -1.97 -3.36 19.39
C LEU A 338 -2.74 -4.65 19.67
N ARG A 339 -2.77 -5.11 20.94
CA ARG A 339 -3.53 -6.30 21.33
C ARG A 339 -5.02 -6.11 21.10
N GLU A 340 -5.59 -4.98 21.53
CA GLU A 340 -7.01 -4.69 21.36
C GLU A 340 -7.43 -4.76 19.89
N VAL A 341 -6.65 -4.13 18.99
CA VAL A 341 -6.90 -4.21 17.54
C VAL A 341 -6.85 -5.65 17.02
N THR A 342 -5.92 -6.47 17.51
CA THR A 342 -5.78 -7.88 17.05
C THR A 342 -6.79 -8.82 17.71
N GLU A 343 -7.35 -8.47 18.86
CA GLU A 343 -8.35 -9.24 19.63
C GLU A 343 -9.79 -8.82 19.33
N ASN A 344 -10.03 -8.08 18.26
CA ASN A 344 -11.35 -7.57 17.86
C ASN A 344 -12.03 -6.70 18.94
N LYS A 345 -11.23 -5.83 19.57
CA LYS A 345 -11.71 -4.88 20.56
C LYS A 345 -11.59 -3.45 20.04
N VAL A 346 -12.54 -2.61 20.41
CA VAL A 346 -12.44 -1.17 20.20
C VAL A 346 -11.58 -0.57 21.30
N THR A 347 -10.57 0.21 20.95
CA THR A 347 -9.71 0.90 21.91
C THR A 347 -10.37 2.20 22.36
N TRP A 348 -11.05 2.18 23.52
CA TRP A 348 -11.76 3.34 24.04
C TRP A 348 -10.89 4.29 24.87
N ASP A 349 -9.91 3.76 25.60
CA ASP A 349 -9.20 4.56 26.61
C ASP A 349 -8.12 5.48 25.98
N ASP A 350 -7.30 4.95 25.07
CA ASP A 350 -6.12 5.65 24.53
C ASP A 350 -5.78 5.11 23.13
N PRO A 351 -6.61 5.39 22.10
CA PRO A 351 -6.33 4.97 20.74
C PRO A 351 -5.16 5.73 20.13
N SER A 352 -4.31 5.03 19.39
CA SER A 352 -3.31 5.68 18.53
C SER A 352 -4.02 6.26 17.31
N VAL A 353 -3.67 7.49 16.95
CA VAL A 353 -4.32 8.25 15.88
C VAL A 353 -3.27 8.77 14.90
N TYR A 354 -3.56 8.68 13.61
CA TYR A 354 -2.82 9.38 12.58
C TYR A 354 -3.69 10.50 12.01
N VAL A 355 -3.09 11.67 11.79
CA VAL A 355 -3.75 12.87 11.28
C VAL A 355 -2.94 13.46 10.11
N GLN A 356 -3.65 13.83 9.04
CA GLN A 356 -3.12 14.69 7.98
C GLN A 356 -3.84 16.03 8.03
N ASN A 357 -3.08 17.13 8.08
CA ASN A 357 -3.52 18.48 7.81
C ASN A 357 -2.89 18.94 6.48
N ALA A 358 -3.53 18.59 5.37
CA ALA A 358 -2.97 18.82 4.05
C ALA A 358 -2.83 20.32 3.73
N CYS A 359 -3.72 21.17 4.24
CA CYS A 359 -3.79 22.59 3.89
C CYS A 359 -2.58 23.41 4.32
N VAL A 360 -1.74 22.92 5.24
CA VAL A 360 -0.47 23.61 5.59
C VAL A 360 0.57 23.55 4.47
N THR A 361 0.44 22.59 3.56
CA THR A 361 1.32 22.42 2.39
C THR A 361 0.58 22.75 1.09
N ASP A 362 -0.69 22.38 1.02
CA ASP A 362 -1.53 22.47 -0.17
C ASP A 362 -2.87 23.16 0.16
N PRO A 363 -2.95 24.49 0.04
CA PRO A 363 -4.18 25.22 0.33
C PRO A 363 -5.32 24.93 -0.67
N THR A 364 -5.07 24.18 -1.76
CA THR A 364 -6.13 23.83 -2.74
C THR A 364 -7.06 22.72 -2.23
N MET A 365 -6.73 22.12 -1.08
CA MET A 365 -7.50 21.03 -0.48
C MET A 365 -8.76 21.52 0.25
N ALA A 366 -8.87 22.83 0.57
CA ALA A 366 -10.03 23.41 1.26
C ALA A 366 -10.35 24.82 0.76
N PRO A 367 -11.54 25.36 1.06
CA PRO A 367 -11.84 26.79 0.87
C PRO A 367 -10.86 27.68 1.64
N GLY A 368 -10.65 28.92 1.16
CA GLY A 368 -9.69 29.85 1.77
C GLY A 368 -9.99 30.12 3.25
N GLY A 369 -8.98 29.96 4.11
CA GLY A 369 -9.10 30.11 5.57
C GLY A 369 -9.58 28.84 6.30
N HIS A 370 -9.80 27.75 5.60
CA HIS A 370 -10.28 26.47 6.10
C HIS A 370 -9.18 25.39 6.03
N SER A 371 -9.42 24.25 6.66
CA SER A 371 -8.54 23.07 6.58
C SER A 371 -9.34 21.81 6.29
N THR A 372 -8.70 20.88 5.58
CA THR A 372 -9.11 19.47 5.54
C THR A 372 -8.29 18.70 6.56
N ILE A 373 -8.99 17.99 7.44
CA ILE A 373 -8.36 17.12 8.44
C ILE A 373 -8.78 15.69 8.17
N TYR A 374 -7.81 14.87 7.77
CA TYR A 374 -7.95 13.43 7.58
C TYR A 374 -7.46 12.73 8.84
N VAL A 375 -8.28 11.89 9.43
CA VAL A 375 -7.95 11.14 10.66
C VAL A 375 -8.10 9.66 10.40
N LEU A 376 -7.09 8.88 10.76
CA LEU A 376 -7.09 7.43 10.65
C LEU A 376 -6.79 6.79 12.00
N VAL A 377 -7.67 5.90 12.42
CA VAL A 377 -7.48 5.07 13.61
C VAL A 377 -7.45 3.60 13.19
N PRO A 378 -6.37 2.87 13.44
CA PRO A 378 -6.33 1.43 13.18
C PRO A 378 -7.30 0.71 14.12
N VAL A 379 -8.20 -0.09 13.53
CA VAL A 379 -9.19 -0.89 14.24
C VAL A 379 -9.21 -2.32 13.70
N SER A 380 -9.87 -3.24 14.37
CA SER A 380 -10.01 -4.60 13.86
C SER A 380 -10.80 -4.64 12.54
N SER A 381 -10.45 -5.57 11.68
CA SER A 381 -11.21 -5.90 10.46
C SER A 381 -12.29 -6.95 10.69
N SER A 382 -12.34 -7.56 11.88
CA SER A 382 -13.39 -8.51 12.21
C SER A 382 -14.65 -7.77 12.66
N HIS A 383 -15.78 -8.28 12.21
CA HIS A 383 -17.09 -7.73 12.52
C HIS A 383 -17.77 -8.48 13.68
N ASP A 384 -17.07 -9.45 14.29
CA ASP A 384 -17.65 -10.27 15.35
C ASP A 384 -17.86 -9.46 16.63
N GLY A 385 -19.11 -9.08 16.90
CA GLY A 385 -19.53 -8.43 18.13
C GLY A 385 -19.29 -6.92 18.21
N ILE A 386 -18.91 -6.25 17.12
CA ILE A 386 -18.81 -4.79 17.03
C ILE A 386 -19.87 -4.29 16.04
N ASP A 387 -20.85 -3.54 16.53
CA ASP A 387 -21.80 -2.79 15.71
C ASP A 387 -21.28 -1.36 15.56
N TRP A 388 -20.68 -1.07 14.41
CA TRP A 388 -20.10 0.25 14.15
C TRP A 388 -21.17 1.33 14.02
N ASP A 389 -22.38 1.01 13.58
CA ASP A 389 -23.45 2.00 13.45
C ASP A 389 -23.89 2.51 14.82
N ASP A 390 -23.86 1.66 15.85
CA ASP A 390 -24.23 2.01 17.22
C ASP A 390 -23.16 2.87 17.92
N ILE A 391 -21.86 2.69 17.60
CA ILE A 391 -20.76 3.28 18.38
C ILE A 391 -19.94 4.35 17.65
N LYS A 392 -20.12 4.53 16.35
CA LYS A 392 -19.24 5.38 15.53
C LYS A 392 -19.17 6.84 15.98
N ASP A 393 -20.29 7.40 16.46
CA ASP A 393 -20.36 8.79 16.90
C ASP A 393 -19.71 8.98 18.27
N ASP A 394 -19.96 8.06 19.23
CA ASP A 394 -19.28 8.08 20.53
C ASP A 394 -17.77 7.87 20.38
N TYR A 395 -17.37 7.01 19.44
CA TYR A 395 -15.95 6.79 19.15
C TYR A 395 -15.29 8.00 18.49
N MET A 396 -16.02 8.76 17.66
CA MET A 396 -15.55 10.05 17.15
C MET A 396 -15.18 11.00 18.29
N ASP A 397 -16.00 11.13 19.32
CA ASP A 397 -15.73 12.01 20.46
C ASP A 397 -14.45 11.58 21.22
N VAL A 398 -14.19 10.29 21.37
CA VAL A 398 -12.93 9.78 21.92
C VAL A 398 -11.74 10.20 21.04
N ILE A 399 -11.85 10.06 19.72
CA ILE A 399 -10.78 10.42 18.78
C ILE A 399 -10.52 11.91 18.76
N LEU A 400 -11.56 12.75 18.80
CA LEU A 400 -11.40 14.20 18.87
C LEU A 400 -10.64 14.61 20.14
N GLY A 401 -10.89 13.93 21.28
CA GLY A 401 -10.12 14.12 22.52
C GLY A 401 -8.62 13.80 22.34
N GLN A 402 -8.27 12.75 21.58
CA GLN A 402 -6.87 12.42 21.31
C GLN A 402 -6.18 13.48 20.41
N MET A 403 -6.93 14.13 19.53
CA MET A 403 -6.37 15.14 18.63
C MET A 403 -5.91 16.39 19.36
N GLU A 404 -6.38 16.65 20.58
CA GLU A 404 -5.86 17.75 21.42
C GLU A 404 -4.37 17.57 21.72
N HIS A 405 -3.89 16.33 21.88
CA HIS A 405 -2.46 16.02 22.05
C HIS A 405 -1.61 16.40 20.83
N LEU A 406 -2.25 16.56 19.67
CA LEU A 406 -1.63 16.92 18.40
C LEU A 406 -1.78 18.43 18.07
N GLY A 407 -2.38 19.23 18.97
CA GLY A 407 -2.57 20.65 18.82
C GLY A 407 -3.88 21.06 18.13
N PHE A 408 -4.80 20.15 17.92
CA PHE A 408 -6.15 20.44 17.40
C PHE A 408 -7.12 20.75 18.54
N THR A 409 -6.83 21.83 19.25
CA THR A 409 -7.73 22.32 20.31
C THR A 409 -9.00 22.89 19.69
N ASP A 410 -10.14 22.75 20.39
CA ASP A 410 -11.45 23.26 19.94
C ASP A 410 -11.94 22.72 18.57
N LEU A 411 -11.35 21.64 18.07
CA LEU A 411 -11.65 21.10 16.73
C LEU A 411 -13.14 20.84 16.52
N LYS A 412 -13.82 20.32 17.55
CA LYS A 412 -15.26 19.97 17.50
C LYS A 412 -16.13 21.18 17.15
N ASP A 413 -15.77 22.38 17.64
CA ASP A 413 -16.53 23.62 17.43
C ASP A 413 -16.35 24.19 16.01
N HIS A 414 -15.34 23.72 15.29
CA HIS A 414 -14.98 24.18 13.96
C HIS A 414 -15.33 23.19 12.83
N ILE A 415 -15.91 22.03 13.13
CA ILE A 415 -16.31 21.06 12.10
C ILE A 415 -17.54 21.57 11.36
N VAL A 416 -17.41 21.82 10.06
CA VAL A 416 -18.50 22.26 9.18
C VAL A 416 -18.87 21.22 8.11
N SER A 417 -18.01 20.24 7.90
CA SER A 417 -18.29 19.07 7.06
C SER A 417 -17.64 17.84 7.69
N GLN A 418 -18.34 16.70 7.70
CA GLN A 418 -17.77 15.46 8.22
C GLN A 418 -18.23 14.24 7.41
N THR A 419 -17.34 13.25 7.34
CA THR A 419 -17.65 11.91 6.86
C THR A 419 -16.94 10.91 7.75
N ILE A 420 -17.69 9.96 8.30
CA ILE A 420 -17.15 8.82 9.04
C ILE A 420 -17.14 7.62 8.11
N VAL A 421 -16.05 6.86 8.10
CA VAL A 421 -15.95 5.59 7.37
C VAL A 421 -15.47 4.51 8.32
N THR A 422 -16.28 3.47 8.47
CA THR A 422 -16.10 2.36 9.39
C THR A 422 -15.54 1.12 8.66
N PRO A 423 -15.14 0.05 9.38
CA PRO A 423 -14.81 -1.23 8.76
C PRO A 423 -15.93 -1.83 7.90
N ASP A 424 -17.20 -1.61 8.29
CA ASP A 424 -18.36 -2.07 7.53
C ASP A 424 -18.51 -1.32 6.20
N ASP A 425 -18.25 -0.01 6.21
CA ASP A 425 -18.22 0.80 5.01
C ASP A 425 -17.11 0.34 4.05
N TRP A 426 -15.93 -0.01 4.58
CA TRP A 426 -14.86 -0.57 3.75
C TRP A 426 -15.25 -1.92 3.15
N ALA A 427 -15.90 -2.78 3.91
CA ALA A 427 -16.40 -4.07 3.41
C ALA A 427 -17.46 -3.88 2.30
N SER A 428 -18.37 -2.92 2.46
CA SER A 428 -19.40 -2.59 1.45
C SER A 428 -18.82 -2.03 0.14
N ARG A 429 -17.57 -1.52 0.17
CA ARG A 429 -16.82 -1.03 -1.01
C ARG A 429 -15.93 -2.10 -1.65
N ASP A 430 -16.29 -3.38 -1.53
CA ASP A 430 -15.56 -4.53 -2.09
C ASP A 430 -14.15 -4.73 -1.51
N ILE A 431 -13.88 -4.27 -0.30
CA ILE A 431 -12.67 -4.60 0.45
C ILE A 431 -12.98 -5.77 1.37
N TYR A 432 -12.42 -6.93 1.07
CA TYR A 432 -12.75 -8.17 1.76
C TYR A 432 -12.56 -8.06 3.29
N LYS A 433 -13.63 -8.31 4.05
CA LYS A 433 -13.67 -8.15 5.52
C LYS A 433 -13.29 -6.74 6.01
N GLY A 434 -13.38 -5.71 5.18
CA GLY A 434 -12.91 -4.37 5.52
C GLY A 434 -11.39 -4.25 5.74
N ALA A 435 -10.60 -5.26 5.37
CA ALA A 435 -9.15 -5.31 5.56
C ALA A 435 -8.42 -4.43 4.54
N VAL A 436 -8.24 -3.17 4.86
CA VAL A 436 -7.77 -2.12 3.92
C VAL A 436 -6.37 -2.37 3.36
N PHE A 437 -5.53 -3.14 4.04
CA PHE A 437 -4.19 -3.54 3.58
C PHE A 437 -4.15 -4.97 3.01
N ASN A 438 -5.32 -5.60 2.76
CA ASN A 438 -5.45 -6.93 2.15
C ASN A 438 -4.97 -8.08 3.06
N LEU A 439 -4.48 -9.19 2.44
CA LEU A 439 -3.87 -10.31 3.15
C LEU A 439 -2.72 -9.84 4.03
N ALA A 440 -2.66 -10.31 5.27
CA ALA A 440 -1.56 -10.03 6.19
C ALA A 440 -0.20 -10.51 5.62
N HIS A 441 0.89 -9.93 6.11
CA HIS A 441 2.24 -10.21 5.62
C HIS A 441 3.04 -11.13 6.56
N GLY A 442 2.35 -12.08 7.20
CA GLY A 442 3.00 -13.16 7.96
C GLY A 442 3.87 -14.05 7.06
N LEU A 443 4.89 -14.69 7.63
CA LEU A 443 5.80 -15.59 6.88
C LEU A 443 5.06 -16.74 6.18
N ASP A 444 3.89 -17.12 6.70
CA ASP A 444 2.99 -18.11 6.13
C ASP A 444 2.20 -17.61 4.91
N GLN A 445 2.20 -16.29 4.65
CA GLN A 445 1.45 -15.63 3.58
C GLN A 445 2.32 -14.72 2.68
N MET A 446 3.63 -14.82 2.77
CA MET A 446 4.59 -14.03 1.97
C MET A 446 5.32 -14.88 0.93
N LEU A 447 6.08 -14.19 0.06
CA LEU A 447 6.92 -14.79 -0.99
C LEU A 447 6.08 -15.73 -1.88
N TRP A 448 6.49 -16.99 -2.08
CA TRP A 448 5.75 -17.97 -2.89
C TRP A 448 4.40 -18.42 -2.28
N ARG A 449 4.13 -18.05 -1.02
CA ARG A 449 2.86 -18.34 -0.32
C ARG A 449 1.81 -17.29 -0.56
N ARG A 450 2.21 -16.10 -1.02
CA ARG A 450 1.32 -15.03 -1.45
C ARG A 450 0.82 -15.29 -2.89
N PRO A 451 -0.35 -14.80 -3.31
CA PRO A 451 -0.76 -14.84 -4.71
C PRO A 451 0.32 -14.28 -5.61
N GLN A 452 0.69 -15.02 -6.66
CA GLN A 452 1.76 -14.63 -7.57
C GLN A 452 1.22 -13.81 -8.75
N ASN A 453 2.06 -12.96 -9.33
CA ASN A 453 1.68 -12.07 -10.42
C ASN A 453 1.19 -12.81 -11.68
N LYS A 454 1.70 -13.99 -12.00
CA LYS A 454 1.05 -14.94 -12.91
C LYS A 454 0.30 -15.96 -12.05
N PHE A 455 -1.02 -15.96 -12.16
CA PHE A 455 -1.84 -16.80 -11.29
C PHE A 455 -1.60 -18.28 -11.57
N GLU A 456 -1.25 -19.04 -10.53
CA GLU A 456 -0.74 -20.40 -10.67
C GLU A 456 -1.79 -21.46 -11.03
N GLU A 457 -3.08 -21.15 -10.81
CA GLU A 457 -4.17 -22.13 -11.00
C GLU A 457 -4.95 -21.97 -12.30
N LEU A 458 -4.82 -20.81 -12.97
CA LEU A 458 -5.54 -20.47 -14.19
C LEU A 458 -4.58 -19.97 -15.28
N GLU A 459 -4.90 -20.32 -16.51
CA GLU A 459 -4.13 -19.86 -17.66
C GLU A 459 -4.58 -18.47 -18.11
N LYS A 460 -3.66 -17.69 -18.66
CA LYS A 460 -3.84 -16.33 -19.17
C LYS A 460 -4.23 -15.29 -18.12
N LEU A 461 -4.30 -15.62 -16.83
CA LEU A 461 -4.63 -14.68 -15.75
C LEU A 461 -3.39 -14.22 -15.01
N TYR A 462 -3.28 -12.89 -14.87
CA TYR A 462 -2.26 -12.20 -14.10
C TYR A 462 -2.91 -11.38 -13.00
N LEU A 463 -2.18 -11.17 -11.90
CA LEU A 463 -2.66 -10.46 -10.72
C LEU A 463 -1.81 -9.24 -10.46
N VAL A 464 -2.45 -8.16 -10.00
CA VAL A 464 -1.81 -6.93 -9.59
C VAL A 464 -2.52 -6.41 -8.33
N GLY A 465 -1.82 -5.67 -7.50
CA GLY A 465 -2.39 -5.00 -6.33
C GLY A 465 -1.87 -5.52 -4.99
N GLY A 466 -2.38 -4.95 -3.89
CA GLY A 466 -1.88 -5.20 -2.54
C GLY A 466 -2.06 -6.62 -2.03
N GLY A 467 -3.02 -7.38 -2.57
CA GLY A 467 -3.22 -8.80 -2.25
C GLY A 467 -2.25 -9.75 -2.94
N THR A 468 -1.47 -9.26 -3.90
CA THR A 468 -0.54 -10.00 -4.74
C THR A 468 0.90 -9.73 -4.31
N HIS A 469 1.87 -10.54 -4.77
CA HIS A 469 3.30 -10.25 -4.59
C HIS A 469 3.66 -8.92 -5.29
N PRO A 470 4.49 -8.04 -4.67
CA PRO A 470 5.20 -8.21 -3.39
C PRO A 470 4.35 -7.91 -2.14
N GLY A 471 3.25 -7.18 -2.23
CA GLY A 471 2.37 -6.92 -1.12
C GLY A 471 1.65 -5.58 -1.13
N SER A 472 1.16 -5.15 0.03
CA SER A 472 0.40 -3.93 0.20
C SER A 472 1.32 -2.71 0.39
N GLY A 473 0.79 -1.53 0.06
CA GLY A 473 1.46 -0.23 0.07
C GLY A 473 1.62 0.31 -1.36
N LEU A 474 1.48 1.62 -1.55
CA LEU A 474 1.46 2.22 -2.90
C LEU A 474 2.72 1.86 -3.73
N PRO A 475 3.96 1.96 -3.21
CA PRO A 475 5.13 1.57 -3.99
C PRO A 475 5.13 0.08 -4.41
N THR A 476 4.76 -0.82 -3.50
CA THR A 476 4.70 -2.26 -3.78
C THR A 476 3.54 -2.64 -4.71
N ILE A 477 2.46 -1.87 -4.71
CA ILE A 477 1.35 -2.02 -5.68
C ILE A 477 1.81 -1.62 -7.08
N LEU A 478 2.52 -0.50 -7.22
CA LEU A 478 3.14 -0.10 -8.49
C LEU A 478 4.12 -1.17 -8.99
N GLU A 479 4.95 -1.71 -8.09
CA GLU A 479 5.87 -2.80 -8.40
C GLU A 479 5.16 -4.06 -8.88
N SER A 480 4.03 -4.43 -8.26
CA SER A 480 3.24 -5.58 -8.70
C SER A 480 2.75 -5.42 -10.14
N GLY A 481 2.38 -4.18 -10.54
CA GLY A 481 2.04 -3.83 -11.91
C GLY A 481 3.20 -4.03 -12.87
N ARG A 482 4.40 -3.55 -12.48
CA ARG A 482 5.63 -3.70 -13.26
C ARG A 482 6.02 -5.18 -13.44
N ILE A 483 5.97 -5.97 -12.39
CA ILE A 483 6.25 -7.43 -12.45
C ILE A 483 5.29 -8.11 -13.42
N SER A 484 3.99 -7.84 -13.31
CA SER A 484 2.99 -8.45 -14.19
C SER A 484 3.19 -8.03 -15.65
N ALA A 485 3.48 -6.76 -15.93
CA ALA A 485 3.79 -6.29 -17.27
C ALA A 485 5.00 -7.02 -17.87
N LYS A 486 6.10 -7.16 -17.10
CA LYS A 486 7.29 -7.92 -17.52
C LYS A 486 6.97 -9.37 -17.85
N MET A 487 6.17 -10.03 -17.00
CA MET A 487 5.77 -11.43 -17.22
C MET A 487 4.90 -11.59 -18.47
N ILE A 488 3.98 -10.67 -18.70
CA ILE A 488 3.11 -10.65 -19.88
C ILE A 488 3.94 -10.47 -21.14
N CYS A 489 4.83 -9.46 -21.19
CA CYS A 489 5.74 -9.26 -22.31
C CYS A 489 6.58 -10.52 -22.61
N ALA A 490 7.15 -11.15 -21.59
CA ALA A 490 7.93 -12.37 -21.74
C ALA A 490 7.09 -13.55 -22.29
N ASP A 491 5.84 -13.69 -21.81
CA ASP A 491 4.91 -14.74 -22.28
C ASP A 491 4.35 -14.48 -23.68
N MET A 492 4.38 -13.24 -24.15
CA MET A 492 4.00 -12.84 -25.52
C MET A 492 5.20 -12.78 -26.48
N GLY A 493 6.44 -12.98 -25.97
CA GLY A 493 7.65 -12.89 -26.78
C GLY A 493 8.04 -11.47 -27.15
N ILE A 494 7.52 -10.47 -26.44
CA ILE A 494 7.80 -9.05 -26.63
C ILE A 494 9.05 -8.68 -25.84
N ASP A 495 9.98 -7.98 -26.50
CA ASP A 495 11.13 -7.33 -25.85
C ASP A 495 10.81 -5.85 -25.67
N PRO A 496 10.42 -5.40 -24.47
CA PRO A 496 10.05 -4.02 -24.27
C PRO A 496 11.30 -3.14 -24.25
N ASP A 497 11.25 -2.03 -25.00
CA ASP A 497 12.25 -0.96 -24.96
C ASP A 497 11.98 -0.04 -23.74
N TRP A 498 12.18 -0.61 -22.55
CA TRP A 498 12.17 0.16 -21.31
C TRP A 498 13.60 0.55 -20.97
N ASN A 499 13.88 1.84 -20.86
CA ASN A 499 15.21 2.37 -20.62
C ASN A 499 15.97 1.61 -19.52
N GLY A 500 17.03 0.90 -19.93
CA GLY A 500 17.90 0.09 -19.07
C GLY A 500 17.58 -1.40 -19.12
N ALA A 501 18.58 -2.20 -19.45
CA ALA A 501 18.50 -3.66 -19.39
C ALA A 501 18.26 -4.11 -17.92
N ASP A 502 17.04 -4.49 -17.59
CA ASP A 502 16.73 -5.15 -16.34
C ASP A 502 17.27 -6.60 -16.44
N PRO A 503 18.32 -6.98 -15.67
CA PRO A 503 18.93 -8.31 -15.74
C PRO A 503 17.91 -9.44 -15.49
N TRP A 504 16.83 -9.11 -14.78
CA TRP A 504 15.77 -10.06 -14.46
C TRP A 504 14.88 -10.38 -15.66
N PHE A 505 14.66 -9.41 -16.56
CA PHE A 505 13.88 -9.63 -17.77
C PHE A 505 14.60 -10.60 -18.72
N GLU A 506 15.93 -10.55 -18.78
CA GLU A 506 16.73 -11.52 -19.55
C GLU A 506 16.61 -12.95 -19.01
N ASP A 507 16.53 -13.13 -17.69
CA ASP A 507 16.37 -14.45 -17.08
C ASP A 507 15.00 -15.10 -17.37
N LEU A 508 13.94 -14.29 -17.54
CA LEU A 508 12.62 -14.79 -17.93
C LEU A 508 12.59 -15.32 -19.37
N ARG A 509 13.36 -14.72 -20.26
CA ARG A 509 13.41 -15.11 -21.69
C ARG A 509 14.26 -16.34 -21.96
N ARG A 510 15.17 -16.71 -21.03
CA ARG A 510 15.96 -17.93 -21.20
C ARG A 510 15.04 -19.14 -21.18
N PRO A 511 15.02 -19.98 -22.24
CA PRO A 511 14.23 -21.21 -22.23
C PRO A 511 14.70 -22.06 -21.05
N LYS A 512 13.73 -22.60 -20.28
CA LYS A 512 14.02 -23.56 -19.22
C LYS A 512 14.84 -24.68 -19.82
N ILE A 513 16.14 -24.75 -19.54
CA ILE A 513 16.94 -25.93 -19.84
C ILE A 513 16.25 -27.07 -19.10
N LYS A 514 15.54 -27.93 -19.84
CA LYS A 514 15.01 -29.18 -19.29
C LYS A 514 16.19 -29.86 -18.63
N ALA A 515 16.10 -30.07 -17.31
CA ALA A 515 17.06 -30.89 -16.60
C ALA A 515 17.15 -32.21 -17.41
N ARG A 516 18.29 -32.44 -18.06
CA ARG A 516 18.60 -33.74 -18.64
C ARG A 516 18.62 -34.70 -17.47
N ASN A 517 17.71 -35.68 -17.51
CA ASN A 517 17.82 -36.87 -16.67
C ASN A 517 19.22 -37.46 -16.88
N VAL A 518 20.03 -37.45 -15.84
CA VAL A 518 21.16 -38.34 -15.65
C VAL A 518 20.97 -38.97 -14.29
#